data_9868d5ceba2e2dc1278b86ef7e06cdfa
#
_entry.id   9868d5ceba2e2dc1278b86ef7e06cdfa
#
_cell.length_a   1.000
_cell.length_b   1.000
_cell.length_c   1.000
_cell.angle_alpha   90.00
_cell.angle_beta   90.00
_cell.angle_gamma   90.00
#
_symmetry.space_group_name_H-M   'P 1'
#
loop_
_entity.id
_entity.type
_entity.pdbx_description
1 polymer ?
#
loop_
_entity_poly.entity_id
_entity_poly.type
_entity_poly.pdbx_seq_one_letter_code
_entity_poly.pdbx_strand_id
1 'polypeptide(L)'
;SITTQEQLDTIIEYCKNDVKSTKQIMHLSKEQINLRKTLTEEYKINLFSASEPRISKELFLHFLSEETGINKYDLRSLKTRRDLIKIADIILPYTNFKTLTFQSLLHNFKSLILDARNTKGGFKYNITHKGVRTDFGLGGVHGCTESGVYQAGNGMIIMSSDVVSYYPNLAIRNKWAPAHLPKEEFCRRYEWFFDQRKIIPKKDPKNYVYKIILNSTFGLSIDQNSFLYDPQFGMQITINGQLSLMMLYEMLSEGIPGSVPLMQNTDGLEMMIPEEYQEKYMEICKEWEKMTQLSLEHDTYQKMVIGDVSV
;
A
#
# COMPACT_ATOMS: atom_id res chain seq x y z
N SER A 1 31.93 28.46 23.53
CA SER A 1 32.01 28.62 24.99
C SER A 1 30.93 29.60 25.44
N ILE A 2 30.22 29.25 26.50
CA ILE A 2 29.25 30.14 27.15
C ILE A 2 30.05 31.19 27.89
N THR A 3 29.85 32.46 27.55
CA THR A 3 30.64 33.59 28.12
C THR A 3 29.77 34.60 28.84
N THR A 4 28.44 34.54 28.70
CA THR A 4 27.51 35.46 29.35
C THR A 4 26.41 34.72 30.11
N GLN A 5 25.83 35.37 31.13
CA GLN A 5 24.68 34.83 31.87
C GLN A 5 23.46 34.64 30.94
N GLU A 6 23.24 35.54 30.02
CA GLU A 6 22.15 35.48 29.04
C GLU A 6 22.24 34.23 28.16
N GLN A 7 23.44 33.86 27.70
CA GLN A 7 23.69 32.63 26.97
C GLN A 7 23.38 31.37 27.79
N LEU A 8 23.76 31.42 29.09
CA LEU A 8 23.46 30.33 30.01
C LEU A 8 21.95 30.18 30.21
N ASP A 9 21.23 31.26 30.44
CA ASP A 9 19.79 31.27 30.66
C ASP A 9 19.05 30.79 29.41
N THR A 10 19.49 31.19 28.23
CA THR A 10 18.95 30.69 26.94
C THR A 10 19.09 29.17 26.78
N ILE A 11 20.26 28.62 27.13
CA ILE A 11 20.51 27.16 27.07
C ILE A 11 19.66 26.42 28.10
N ILE A 12 19.54 26.94 29.30
CA ILE A 12 18.70 26.36 30.35
C ILE A 12 17.24 26.30 29.89
N GLU A 13 16.73 27.39 29.32
CA GLU A 13 15.35 27.43 28.81
C GLU A 13 15.15 26.45 27.63
N TYR A 14 16.10 26.37 26.71
CA TYR A 14 16.10 25.41 25.65
C TYR A 14 16.04 23.97 26.20
N CYS A 15 16.92 23.62 27.14
CA CYS A 15 16.92 22.31 27.77
C CYS A 15 15.60 21.99 28.51
N LYS A 16 14.98 22.97 29.17
CA LYS A 16 13.67 22.81 29.81
C LYS A 16 12.59 22.51 28.78
N ASN A 17 12.60 23.20 27.63
CA ASN A 17 11.66 22.99 26.55
C ASN A 17 11.83 21.60 25.91
N ASP A 18 13.06 21.13 25.71
CA ASP A 18 13.34 19.78 25.22
C ASP A 18 12.80 18.70 26.15
N VAL A 19 13.04 18.82 27.45
CA VAL A 19 12.52 17.90 28.47
C VAL A 19 10.98 17.90 28.46
N LYS A 20 10.36 19.09 28.39
CA LYS A 20 8.92 19.26 28.34
C LYS A 20 8.31 18.61 27.06
N SER A 21 8.93 18.86 25.93
CA SER A 21 8.52 18.28 24.63
C SER A 21 8.67 16.76 24.63
N THR A 22 9.79 16.24 25.12
CA THR A 22 10.02 14.80 25.24
C THR A 22 8.99 14.13 26.16
N LYS A 23 8.67 14.76 27.29
CA LYS A 23 7.61 14.28 28.20
C LYS A 23 6.24 14.27 27.52
N GLN A 24 5.93 15.29 26.73
CA GLN A 24 4.67 15.35 25.98
C GLN A 24 4.60 14.25 24.91
N ILE A 25 5.67 14.05 24.14
CA ILE A 25 5.79 12.95 23.17
C ILE A 25 5.57 11.60 23.85
N MET A 26 6.20 11.37 25.01
CA MET A 26 6.02 10.13 25.78
C MET A 26 4.56 9.90 26.17
N HIS A 27 3.84 10.95 26.57
CA HIS A 27 2.41 10.84 26.90
C HIS A 27 1.56 10.54 25.67
N LEU A 28 1.82 11.20 24.54
CA LEU A 28 1.11 10.96 23.28
C LEU A 28 1.38 9.56 22.71
N SER A 29 2.58 9.01 22.98
CA SER A 29 3.01 7.69 22.52
C SER A 29 2.65 6.54 23.49
N LYS A 30 1.87 6.78 24.53
CA LYS A 30 1.60 5.79 25.60
C LYS A 30 1.01 4.49 25.06
N GLU A 31 0.08 4.56 24.12
CA GLU A 31 -0.52 3.38 23.49
C GLU A 31 0.51 2.56 22.71
N GLN A 32 1.38 3.24 21.96
CA GLN A 32 2.45 2.62 21.18
C GLN A 32 3.52 1.96 22.08
N ILE A 33 3.81 2.56 23.23
CA ILE A 33 4.73 2.01 24.23
C ILE A 33 4.11 0.75 24.85
N ASN A 34 2.84 0.81 25.24
CA ASN A 34 2.14 -0.33 25.83
C ASN A 34 2.01 -1.50 24.85
N LEU A 35 1.69 -1.22 23.59
CA LEU A 35 1.68 -2.24 22.52
C LEU A 35 3.02 -3.00 22.48
N ARG A 36 4.15 -2.27 22.43
CA ARG A 36 5.49 -2.87 22.36
C ARG A 36 5.84 -3.70 23.60
N LYS A 37 5.42 -3.25 24.78
CA LYS A 37 5.56 -4.04 26.01
C LYS A 37 4.78 -5.36 25.95
N THR A 38 3.50 -5.27 25.61
CA THR A 38 2.64 -6.45 25.47
C THR A 38 3.20 -7.46 24.48
N LEU A 39 3.62 -7.00 23.29
CA LEU A 39 4.23 -7.85 22.26
C LEU A 39 5.54 -8.48 22.73
N THR A 40 6.38 -7.73 23.43
CA THR A 40 7.65 -8.24 24.00
C THR A 40 7.38 -9.35 25.02
N GLU A 41 6.38 -9.16 25.88
CA GLU A 41 5.99 -10.13 26.91
C GLU A 41 5.34 -11.38 26.30
N GLU A 42 4.46 -11.22 25.33
CA GLU A 42 3.73 -12.31 24.67
C GLU A 42 4.65 -13.20 23.83
N TYR A 43 5.45 -12.59 22.95
CA TYR A 43 6.28 -13.34 21.98
C TYR A 43 7.71 -13.61 22.46
N LYS A 44 8.11 -13.10 23.62
CA LYS A 44 9.49 -13.22 24.15
C LYS A 44 10.56 -12.71 23.20
N ILE A 45 10.20 -11.70 22.39
CA ILE A 45 11.09 -11.00 21.47
C ILE A 45 11.20 -9.55 21.93
N ASN A 46 12.41 -9.02 22.08
CA ASN A 46 12.59 -7.62 22.46
C ASN A 46 12.15 -6.68 21.34
N LEU A 47 10.93 -6.16 21.44
CA LEU A 47 10.30 -5.25 20.50
C LEU A 47 10.12 -3.84 21.07
N PHE A 48 10.58 -3.57 22.30
CA PHE A 48 10.32 -2.32 23.01
C PHE A 48 10.76 -1.07 22.24
N SER A 49 11.94 -1.10 21.64
CA SER A 49 12.48 -0.01 20.80
C SER A 49 12.38 -0.26 19.30
N ALA A 50 11.57 -1.23 18.90
CA ALA A 50 11.44 -1.60 17.49
C ALA A 50 10.54 -0.62 16.72
N SER A 51 10.96 -0.24 15.50
CA SER A 51 10.08 0.42 14.53
C SER A 51 9.00 -0.56 14.03
N GLU A 52 7.91 -0.05 13.47
CA GLU A 52 6.83 -0.89 12.94
C GLU A 52 7.31 -1.92 11.89
N PRO A 53 8.17 -1.56 10.91
CA PRO A 53 8.71 -2.55 9.99
C PRO A 53 9.53 -3.65 10.69
N ARG A 54 10.25 -3.31 11.77
CA ARG A 54 10.98 -4.30 12.56
C ARG A 54 10.04 -5.20 13.36
N ILE A 55 8.98 -4.66 13.97
CA ILE A 55 7.95 -5.46 14.65
C ILE A 55 7.34 -6.45 13.67
N SER A 56 6.92 -5.96 12.51
CA SER A 56 6.35 -6.78 11.44
C SER A 56 7.31 -7.91 11.02
N LYS A 57 8.54 -7.55 10.73
CA LYS A 57 9.57 -8.51 10.31
C LYS A 57 9.84 -9.61 11.34
N GLU A 58 10.03 -9.22 12.61
CA GLU A 58 10.34 -10.17 13.67
C GLU A 58 9.15 -11.10 14.00
N LEU A 59 7.94 -10.54 14.02
CA LEU A 59 6.74 -11.34 14.29
C LEU A 59 6.38 -12.24 13.11
N PHE A 60 6.49 -11.76 11.88
CA PHE A 60 6.24 -12.61 10.72
C PHE A 60 7.25 -13.77 10.65
N LEU A 61 8.53 -13.49 10.92
CA LEU A 61 9.56 -14.51 11.01
C LEU A 61 9.26 -15.56 12.10
N HIS A 62 8.79 -15.10 13.26
CA HIS A 62 8.37 -15.99 14.37
C HIS A 62 7.23 -16.91 13.92
N PHE A 63 6.14 -16.35 13.41
CA PHE A 63 4.99 -17.12 12.94
C PHE A 63 5.32 -18.07 11.78
N LEU A 64 6.19 -17.65 10.86
CA LEU A 64 6.60 -18.50 9.75
C LEU A 64 7.51 -19.64 10.21
N SER A 65 8.37 -19.39 11.20
CA SER A 65 9.18 -20.44 11.84
C SER A 65 8.32 -21.51 12.51
N GLU A 66 7.25 -21.10 13.19
CA GLU A 66 6.27 -22.04 13.78
C GLU A 66 5.53 -22.83 12.70
N GLU A 67 5.13 -22.19 11.62
CA GLU A 67 4.36 -22.79 10.52
C GLU A 67 5.17 -23.81 9.73
N THR A 68 6.45 -23.51 9.49
CA THR A 68 7.34 -24.34 8.65
C THR A 68 8.16 -25.34 9.42
N GLY A 69 8.30 -25.15 10.74
CA GLY A 69 9.27 -25.89 11.56
C GLY A 69 10.75 -25.54 11.28
N ILE A 70 11.01 -24.58 10.39
CA ILE A 70 12.36 -24.11 10.08
C ILE A 70 12.81 -23.11 11.15
N ASN A 71 14.06 -23.28 11.63
CA ASN A 71 14.60 -22.36 12.62
C ASN A 71 14.62 -20.91 12.09
N LYS A 72 14.26 -19.96 12.95
CA LYS A 72 14.19 -18.52 12.59
C LYS A 72 15.52 -17.94 12.10
N TYR A 73 16.65 -18.47 12.53
CA TYR A 73 17.99 -18.03 12.05
C TYR A 73 18.23 -18.47 10.62
N ASP A 74 17.81 -19.69 10.27
CA ASP A 74 17.91 -20.23 8.92
C ASP A 74 16.98 -19.47 7.98
N LEU A 75 15.70 -19.29 8.36
CA LEU A 75 14.75 -18.45 7.60
C LEU A 75 15.26 -17.03 7.37
N ARG A 76 15.88 -16.42 8.39
CA ARG A 76 16.41 -15.04 8.30
C ARG A 76 17.55 -14.92 7.28
N SER A 77 18.29 -15.98 7.04
CA SER A 77 19.40 -16.01 6.07
C SER A 77 18.93 -16.13 4.62
N LEU A 78 17.71 -16.65 4.42
CA LEU A 78 17.16 -16.89 3.09
C LEU A 78 16.82 -15.58 2.38
N LYS A 79 17.14 -15.51 1.08
CA LYS A 79 16.84 -14.37 0.21
C LYS A 79 16.82 -14.81 -1.24
N THR A 80 15.95 -14.22 -2.04
CA THR A 80 16.02 -14.34 -3.50
C THR A 80 16.65 -13.08 -4.08
N ARG A 81 17.84 -13.21 -4.62
CA ARG A 81 18.53 -12.13 -5.35
C ARG A 81 18.22 -12.28 -6.82
N ARG A 82 17.93 -11.15 -7.47
CA ARG A 82 17.69 -11.06 -8.91
C ARG A 82 18.50 -9.90 -9.47
N ASP A 83 19.01 -10.04 -10.67
CA ASP A 83 19.66 -8.93 -11.39
C ASP A 83 18.62 -8.15 -12.19
N LEU A 84 17.80 -8.85 -12.96
CA LEU A 84 16.78 -8.27 -13.82
C LEU A 84 15.42 -8.93 -13.59
N ILE A 85 14.36 -8.15 -13.79
CA ILE A 85 12.97 -8.60 -13.76
C ILE A 85 12.30 -8.16 -15.05
N LYS A 86 11.81 -9.10 -15.85
CA LYS A 86 10.98 -8.85 -17.02
C LYS A 86 9.55 -8.64 -16.57
N ILE A 87 9.02 -7.45 -16.76
CA ILE A 87 7.68 -7.10 -16.29
C ILE A 87 6.60 -7.90 -17.01
N ALA A 88 6.80 -8.25 -18.28
CA ALA A 88 5.87 -9.13 -19.02
C ALA A 88 5.61 -10.46 -18.32
N ASP A 89 6.61 -11.02 -17.62
CA ASP A 89 6.50 -12.34 -16.99
C ASP A 89 5.67 -12.34 -15.70
N ILE A 90 5.41 -11.14 -15.14
CA ILE A 90 4.70 -10.98 -13.86
C ILE A 90 3.31 -10.35 -13.99
N ILE A 91 2.93 -9.88 -15.17
CA ILE A 91 1.58 -9.31 -15.43
C ILE A 91 0.54 -10.42 -15.43
N LEU A 92 -0.56 -10.19 -14.73
CA LEU A 92 -1.67 -11.14 -14.65
C LEU A 92 -2.35 -11.30 -16.01
N PRO A 93 -2.72 -12.53 -16.41
CA PRO A 93 -3.20 -12.83 -17.75
C PRO A 93 -4.53 -12.18 -18.09
N TYR A 94 -5.35 -11.82 -17.10
CA TYR A 94 -6.62 -11.13 -17.32
C TYR A 94 -6.46 -9.63 -17.59
N THR A 95 -5.24 -9.07 -17.41
CA THR A 95 -5.01 -7.65 -17.65
C THR A 95 -5.19 -7.30 -19.11
N ASN A 96 -6.22 -6.51 -19.38
CA ASN A 96 -6.57 -6.08 -20.74
C ASN A 96 -7.23 -4.70 -20.72
N PHE A 97 -7.08 -3.95 -21.82
CA PHE A 97 -7.63 -2.60 -22.00
C PHE A 97 -8.29 -2.45 -23.36
N LYS A 98 -9.30 -1.57 -23.43
CA LYS A 98 -10.09 -1.32 -24.65
C LYS A 98 -9.59 -0.12 -25.45
N THR A 99 -9.16 0.93 -24.76
CA THR A 99 -8.72 2.19 -25.39
C THR A 99 -7.26 2.15 -25.79
N LEU A 100 -6.88 2.89 -26.82
CA LEU A 100 -5.50 2.97 -27.30
C LEU A 100 -4.52 3.50 -26.23
N THR A 101 -4.96 4.44 -25.41
CA THR A 101 -4.15 5.00 -24.32
C THR A 101 -3.70 3.92 -23.34
N PHE A 102 -4.64 3.11 -22.85
CA PHE A 102 -4.34 2.06 -21.87
C PHE A 102 -3.73 0.80 -22.51
N GLN A 103 -4.04 0.52 -23.78
CA GLN A 103 -3.32 -0.53 -24.55
C GLN A 103 -1.84 -0.17 -24.70
N SER A 104 -1.53 1.11 -24.99
CA SER A 104 -0.17 1.61 -25.04
C SER A 104 0.52 1.55 -23.68
N LEU A 105 -0.19 1.88 -22.59
CA LEU A 105 0.29 1.69 -21.22
C LEU A 105 0.71 0.23 -20.98
N LEU A 106 -0.16 -0.72 -21.25
CA LEU A 106 0.12 -2.16 -21.09
C LEU A 106 1.30 -2.62 -21.94
N HIS A 107 1.37 -2.17 -23.18
CA HIS A 107 2.49 -2.47 -24.07
C HIS A 107 3.81 -1.97 -23.49
N ASN A 108 3.85 -0.73 -23.00
CA ASN A 108 5.02 -0.15 -22.36
C ASN A 108 5.42 -0.95 -21.11
N PHE A 109 4.48 -1.31 -20.24
CA PHE A 109 4.77 -2.15 -19.07
C PHE A 109 5.37 -3.50 -19.49
N LYS A 110 4.79 -4.18 -20.50
CA LYS A 110 5.32 -5.46 -20.99
C LYS A 110 6.72 -5.36 -21.59
N SER A 111 7.11 -4.20 -22.11
CA SER A 111 8.44 -3.99 -22.67
C SER A 111 9.53 -3.72 -21.60
N LEU A 112 9.15 -3.47 -20.33
CA LEU A 112 10.08 -3.13 -19.27
C LEU A 112 10.90 -4.33 -18.81
N ILE A 113 12.22 -4.11 -18.69
CA ILE A 113 13.15 -4.97 -17.98
C ILE A 113 13.81 -4.10 -16.90
N LEU A 114 13.54 -4.38 -15.64
CA LEU A 114 13.99 -3.56 -14.52
C LEU A 114 15.20 -4.18 -13.83
N ASP A 115 16.17 -3.33 -13.44
CA ASP A 115 17.25 -3.73 -12.53
C ASP A 115 16.67 -3.93 -11.13
N ALA A 116 16.65 -5.17 -10.68
CA ALA A 116 16.11 -5.56 -9.40
C ALA A 116 16.89 -5.02 -8.19
N ARG A 117 18.13 -4.57 -8.41
CA ARG A 117 19.00 -3.99 -7.37
C ARG A 117 18.74 -2.50 -7.18
N ASN A 118 18.23 -1.82 -8.21
CA ASN A 118 17.94 -0.38 -8.21
C ASN A 118 16.44 -0.10 -8.05
N THR A 119 15.90 -0.47 -6.89
CA THR A 119 14.48 -0.27 -6.59
C THR A 119 14.10 1.20 -6.36
N LYS A 120 15.07 2.11 -6.16
CA LYS A 120 14.81 3.54 -5.95
C LYS A 120 14.72 4.35 -7.25
N GLY A 121 15.42 3.90 -8.28
CA GLY A 121 15.48 4.59 -9.59
C GLY A 121 14.56 3.99 -10.66
N GLY A 122 13.72 3.02 -10.32
CA GLY A 122 12.90 2.14 -11.12
C GLY A 122 12.48 2.63 -12.49
N PHE A 123 11.22 2.70 -12.76
CA PHE A 123 10.70 3.37 -13.94
C PHE A 123 9.78 4.52 -13.54
N LYS A 124 9.65 5.50 -14.43
CA LYS A 124 8.61 6.52 -14.36
C LYS A 124 7.91 6.56 -15.71
N TYR A 125 6.62 6.45 -15.67
CA TYR A 125 5.78 6.54 -16.86
C TYR A 125 4.54 7.37 -16.52
N ASN A 126 3.94 8.01 -17.51
CA ASN A 126 2.67 8.70 -17.31
C ASN A 126 1.79 8.61 -18.55
N ILE A 127 0.50 8.73 -18.32
CA ILE A 127 -0.52 8.90 -19.34
C ILE A 127 -1.41 10.10 -18.98
N THR A 128 -2.10 10.62 -19.96
CA THR A 128 -3.20 11.57 -19.73
C THR A 128 -4.46 11.00 -20.35
N HIS A 129 -5.53 10.90 -19.55
CA HIS A 129 -6.83 10.43 -19.99
C HIS A 129 -7.95 11.28 -19.37
N LYS A 130 -8.87 11.77 -20.19
CA LYS A 130 -9.98 12.68 -19.76
C LYS A 130 -9.51 13.83 -18.86
N GLY A 131 -8.40 14.46 -19.21
CA GLY A 131 -7.83 15.59 -18.46
C GLY A 131 -7.03 15.22 -17.21
N VAL A 132 -7.02 13.96 -16.79
CA VAL A 132 -6.25 13.51 -15.63
C VAL A 132 -4.90 12.96 -16.08
N ARG A 133 -3.82 13.56 -15.59
CA ARG A 133 -2.49 13.02 -15.69
C ARG A 133 -2.27 11.99 -14.59
N THR A 134 -1.88 10.80 -14.97
CA THR A 134 -1.61 9.67 -14.07
C THR A 134 -0.15 9.26 -14.19
N ASP A 135 0.57 9.31 -13.09
CA ASP A 135 1.98 8.95 -12.97
C ASP A 135 2.13 7.55 -12.36
N PHE A 136 2.98 6.73 -12.97
CA PHE A 136 3.29 5.35 -12.58
C PHE A 136 4.73 5.25 -12.10
N GLY A 137 4.94 4.47 -11.04
CA GLY A 137 6.27 4.19 -10.49
C GLY A 137 6.30 2.85 -9.77
N LEU A 138 7.43 2.48 -9.16
CA LEU A 138 7.56 1.20 -8.45
C LEU A 138 6.66 1.10 -7.20
N GLY A 139 6.28 2.22 -6.60
CA GLY A 139 5.49 2.25 -5.37
C GLY A 139 3.98 2.20 -5.58
N GLY A 140 3.49 2.64 -6.73
CA GLY A 140 2.06 2.74 -7.01
C GLY A 140 1.73 3.71 -8.14
N VAL A 141 0.47 4.03 -8.28
CA VAL A 141 -0.08 4.96 -9.26
C VAL A 141 -0.70 6.16 -8.56
N HIS A 142 -0.49 7.34 -9.11
CA HIS A 142 -1.05 8.58 -8.60
C HIS A 142 -1.47 9.48 -9.76
N GLY A 143 -2.65 10.05 -9.65
CA GLY A 143 -3.15 11.01 -10.63
C GLY A 143 -4.24 11.85 -10.02
N CYS A 144 -4.32 13.10 -10.45
CA CYS A 144 -5.45 13.97 -10.11
C CYS A 144 -5.78 14.91 -11.28
N THR A 145 -7.01 15.37 -11.29
CA THR A 145 -7.45 16.42 -12.20
C THR A 145 -6.90 17.78 -11.74
N GLU A 146 -7.23 18.85 -12.47
CA GLU A 146 -6.79 20.20 -12.13
C GLU A 146 -7.22 20.61 -10.71
N SER A 147 -6.42 21.48 -10.08
CA SER A 147 -6.74 22.03 -8.76
C SER A 147 -8.06 22.77 -8.79
N GLY A 148 -8.87 22.58 -7.75
CA GLY A 148 -10.21 23.15 -7.70
C GLY A 148 -11.10 22.55 -6.63
N VAL A 149 -12.34 23.02 -6.64
CA VAL A 149 -13.38 22.54 -5.75
C VAL A 149 -14.43 21.81 -6.59
N TYR A 150 -14.57 20.54 -6.35
CA TYR A 150 -15.55 19.66 -7.00
C TYR A 150 -16.67 19.39 -6.00
N GLN A 151 -17.90 19.71 -6.38
CA GLN A 151 -19.04 19.63 -5.47
C GLN A 151 -20.18 18.82 -6.10
N ALA A 152 -20.70 17.85 -5.34
CA ALA A 152 -21.91 17.12 -5.69
C ALA A 152 -23.12 18.07 -5.74
N GLY A 153 -24.06 17.78 -6.59
CA GLY A 153 -25.26 18.58 -6.83
C GLY A 153 -25.56 18.76 -8.31
N ASN A 154 -26.67 19.38 -8.63
CA ASN A 154 -27.13 19.55 -10.03
C ASN A 154 -27.18 18.23 -10.83
N GLY A 155 -27.60 17.13 -10.17
CA GLY A 155 -27.65 15.80 -10.78
C GLY A 155 -26.32 15.08 -10.88
N MET A 156 -25.28 15.56 -10.20
CA MET A 156 -23.95 14.92 -10.12
C MET A 156 -23.64 14.45 -8.69
N ILE A 157 -23.01 13.30 -8.56
CA ILE A 157 -22.49 12.74 -7.29
C ILE A 157 -21.01 12.45 -7.41
N ILE A 158 -20.29 12.47 -6.28
CA ILE A 158 -18.87 12.06 -6.22
C ILE A 158 -18.83 10.69 -5.57
N MET A 159 -18.34 9.70 -6.33
CA MET A 159 -18.13 8.33 -5.89
C MET A 159 -16.65 8.11 -5.60
N SER A 160 -16.37 7.46 -4.48
CA SER A 160 -15.05 6.91 -4.14
C SER A 160 -15.11 5.39 -4.10
N SER A 161 -14.10 4.73 -4.62
CA SER A 161 -13.98 3.27 -4.59
C SER A 161 -12.55 2.87 -4.26
N ASP A 162 -12.37 2.29 -3.07
CA ASP A 162 -11.08 1.84 -2.55
C ASP A 162 -11.01 0.32 -2.49
N VAL A 163 -9.88 -0.25 -2.88
CA VAL A 163 -9.68 -1.69 -2.83
C VAL A 163 -9.32 -2.15 -1.42
N VAL A 164 -10.12 -3.03 -0.87
CA VAL A 164 -9.94 -3.56 0.49
C VAL A 164 -8.59 -4.25 0.65
N SER A 165 -7.72 -3.72 1.51
CA SER A 165 -6.40 -4.28 1.82
C SER A 165 -5.64 -4.68 0.54
N TYR A 166 -5.50 -3.76 -0.40
CA TYR A 166 -5.16 -4.02 -1.80
C TYR A 166 -3.95 -4.93 -2.00
N TYR A 167 -2.76 -4.50 -1.60
CA TYR A 167 -1.51 -5.24 -1.82
C TYR A 167 -1.50 -6.60 -1.12
N PRO A 168 -1.96 -6.73 0.13
CA PRO A 168 -2.15 -8.03 0.75
C PRO A 168 -3.09 -8.96 -0.03
N ASN A 169 -4.24 -8.47 -0.47
CA ASN A 169 -5.20 -9.28 -1.21
C ASN A 169 -4.69 -9.71 -2.58
N LEU A 170 -3.93 -8.86 -3.29
CA LEU A 170 -3.27 -9.27 -4.54
C LEU A 170 -2.36 -10.49 -4.32
N ALA A 171 -1.52 -10.46 -3.28
CA ALA A 171 -0.63 -11.57 -2.97
C ALA A 171 -1.41 -12.83 -2.54
N ILE A 172 -2.44 -12.68 -1.68
CA ILE A 172 -3.26 -13.79 -1.17
C ILE A 172 -4.04 -14.45 -2.32
N ARG A 173 -4.77 -13.69 -3.13
CA ARG A 173 -5.62 -14.20 -4.22
C ARG A 173 -4.83 -14.92 -5.29
N ASN A 174 -3.64 -14.44 -5.59
CA ASN A 174 -2.77 -15.03 -6.59
C ASN A 174 -1.77 -16.04 -6.00
N LYS A 175 -1.81 -16.29 -4.69
CA LYS A 175 -0.90 -17.21 -3.98
C LYS A 175 0.57 -16.89 -4.29
N TRP A 176 0.94 -15.63 -4.19
CA TRP A 176 2.31 -15.19 -4.38
C TRP A 176 3.11 -15.28 -3.07
N ALA A 177 4.34 -15.69 -3.19
CA ALA A 177 5.30 -15.79 -2.09
C ALA A 177 6.70 -15.45 -2.59
N PRO A 178 7.61 -14.95 -1.70
CA PRO A 178 9.03 -14.89 -2.02
C PRO A 178 9.57 -16.26 -2.42
N ALA A 179 10.32 -16.34 -3.53
CA ALA A 179 10.69 -17.62 -4.15
C ALA A 179 11.57 -18.54 -3.29
N HIS A 180 12.23 -18.00 -2.28
CA HIS A 180 13.09 -18.76 -1.33
C HIS A 180 12.32 -19.29 -0.11
N LEU A 181 11.05 -18.91 0.07
CA LEU A 181 10.23 -19.35 1.20
C LEU A 181 9.31 -20.51 0.79
N PRO A 182 8.95 -21.40 1.73
CA PRO A 182 7.94 -22.42 1.50
C PRO A 182 6.61 -21.76 1.12
N LYS A 183 6.21 -21.91 -0.15
CA LYS A 183 5.12 -21.14 -0.75
C LYS A 183 3.78 -21.37 -0.06
N GLU A 184 3.45 -22.63 0.22
CA GLU A 184 2.14 -22.98 0.78
C GLU A 184 2.00 -22.47 2.22
N GLU A 185 3.04 -22.65 3.04
CA GLU A 185 3.09 -22.18 4.42
C GLU A 185 3.07 -20.65 4.49
N PHE A 186 3.85 -19.99 3.63
CA PHE A 186 3.83 -18.53 3.53
C PHE A 186 2.43 -18.02 3.17
N CYS A 187 1.81 -18.54 2.12
CA CYS A 187 0.48 -18.11 1.67
C CYS A 187 -0.57 -18.37 2.75
N ARG A 188 -0.56 -19.56 3.36
CA ARG A 188 -1.50 -19.91 4.44
C ARG A 188 -1.35 -18.99 5.64
N ARG A 189 -0.13 -18.68 6.08
CA ARG A 189 0.13 -17.79 7.21
C ARG A 189 -0.21 -16.33 6.87
N TYR A 190 0.06 -15.89 5.65
CA TYR A 190 -0.25 -14.54 5.21
C TYR A 190 -1.76 -14.29 5.12
N GLU A 191 -2.52 -15.24 4.58
CA GLU A 191 -3.97 -15.21 4.55
C GLU A 191 -4.57 -15.29 5.97
N TRP A 192 -3.97 -16.08 6.86
CA TRP A 192 -4.40 -16.15 8.25
C TRP A 192 -4.34 -14.79 8.96
N PHE A 193 -3.29 -13.99 8.77
CA PHE A 193 -3.25 -12.62 9.30
C PHE A 193 -4.40 -11.75 8.79
N PHE A 194 -4.73 -11.88 7.52
CA PHE A 194 -5.84 -11.16 6.92
C PHE A 194 -7.19 -11.57 7.53
N ASP A 195 -7.43 -12.85 7.70
CA ASP A 195 -8.68 -13.37 8.27
C ASP A 195 -8.81 -13.05 9.77
N GLN A 196 -7.71 -13.11 10.52
CA GLN A 196 -7.73 -12.70 11.93
C GLN A 196 -8.14 -11.24 12.10
N ARG A 197 -7.77 -10.35 11.19
CA ARG A 197 -8.19 -8.96 11.25
C ARG A 197 -9.70 -8.74 11.07
N LYS A 198 -10.38 -9.66 10.40
CA LYS A 198 -11.86 -9.61 10.27
C LYS A 198 -12.56 -10.00 11.59
N ILE A 199 -11.94 -10.88 12.37
CA ILE A 199 -12.51 -11.46 13.58
C ILE A 199 -12.15 -10.61 14.80
N ILE A 200 -10.91 -10.17 14.91
CA ILE A 200 -10.38 -9.41 16.05
C ILE A 200 -10.87 -7.95 15.98
N PRO A 201 -11.42 -7.40 17.05
CA PRO A 201 -11.87 -6.00 17.06
C PRO A 201 -10.75 -5.02 16.68
N LYS A 202 -11.09 -3.96 15.93
CA LYS A 202 -10.12 -2.93 15.49
C LYS A 202 -9.34 -2.26 16.63
N LYS A 203 -9.92 -2.25 17.86
CA LYS A 203 -9.31 -1.70 19.07
C LYS A 203 -8.29 -2.65 19.73
N ASP A 204 -8.27 -3.91 19.35
CA ASP A 204 -7.32 -4.89 19.90
C ASP A 204 -5.92 -4.63 19.32
N PRO A 205 -4.90 -4.56 20.16
CA PRO A 205 -3.51 -4.40 19.70
C PRO A 205 -3.07 -5.44 18.66
N LYS A 206 -3.58 -6.66 18.73
CA LYS A 206 -3.28 -7.72 17.74
C LYS A 206 -3.80 -7.39 16.35
N ASN A 207 -4.99 -6.77 16.22
CA ASN A 207 -5.50 -6.34 14.92
C ASN A 207 -4.54 -5.34 14.26
N TYR A 208 -4.00 -4.40 15.04
CA TYR A 208 -3.01 -3.45 14.56
C TYR A 208 -1.70 -4.13 14.11
N VAL A 209 -1.23 -5.10 14.91
CA VAL A 209 -0.02 -5.88 14.56
C VAL A 209 -0.19 -6.61 13.23
N TYR A 210 -1.31 -7.29 13.03
CA TYR A 210 -1.57 -7.99 11.77
C TYR A 210 -1.73 -7.01 10.60
N LYS A 211 -2.27 -5.82 10.85
CA LYS A 211 -2.30 -4.75 9.84
C LYS A 211 -0.89 -4.36 9.39
N ILE A 212 0.03 -4.10 10.34
CA ILE A 212 1.39 -3.70 9.97
C ILE A 212 2.18 -4.84 9.32
N ILE A 213 1.95 -6.11 9.71
CA ILE A 213 2.54 -7.26 9.03
C ILE A 213 2.09 -7.31 7.57
N LEU A 214 0.80 -7.25 7.32
CA LEU A 214 0.24 -7.30 5.98
C LEU A 214 0.75 -6.15 5.09
N ASN A 215 0.72 -4.92 5.60
CA ASN A 215 1.07 -3.74 4.82
C ASN A 215 2.59 -3.60 4.58
N SER A 216 3.42 -4.05 5.53
CA SER A 216 4.88 -3.93 5.40
C SER A 216 5.51 -5.06 4.57
N THR A 217 4.81 -6.15 4.33
CA THR A 217 5.35 -7.31 3.59
C THR A 217 5.86 -6.91 2.21
N PHE A 218 5.12 -6.06 1.49
CA PHE A 218 5.58 -5.50 0.22
C PHE A 218 6.92 -4.75 0.38
N GLY A 219 6.97 -3.74 1.26
CA GLY A 219 8.18 -2.95 1.49
C GLY A 219 9.38 -3.80 1.96
N LEU A 220 9.11 -4.80 2.81
CA LEU A 220 10.13 -5.75 3.27
C LEU A 220 10.64 -6.67 2.15
N SER A 221 9.85 -6.92 1.12
CA SER A 221 10.29 -7.75 -0.02
C SER A 221 11.28 -7.05 -0.95
N ILE A 222 11.34 -5.73 -0.91
CA ILE A 222 12.33 -4.92 -1.65
C ILE A 222 13.49 -4.42 -0.77
N ASP A 223 13.45 -4.67 0.55
CA ASP A 223 14.55 -4.37 1.46
C ASP A 223 15.57 -5.51 1.49
N GLN A 224 16.79 -5.24 1.03
CA GLN A 224 17.90 -6.22 0.97
C GLN A 224 18.28 -6.82 2.33
N ASN A 225 17.93 -6.16 3.44
CA ASN A 225 18.18 -6.62 4.80
C ASN A 225 17.01 -7.44 5.39
N SER A 226 15.96 -7.64 4.62
CA SER A 226 14.79 -8.42 5.03
C SER A 226 14.94 -9.89 4.65
N PHE A 227 14.43 -10.79 5.49
CA PHE A 227 14.26 -12.20 5.14
C PHE A 227 13.18 -12.43 4.07
N LEU A 228 12.34 -11.44 3.81
CA LEU A 228 11.35 -11.48 2.74
C LEU A 228 11.91 -11.01 1.39
N TYR A 229 13.20 -10.68 1.31
CA TYR A 229 13.79 -10.06 0.13
C TYR A 229 13.64 -10.93 -1.13
N ASP A 230 12.70 -10.58 -1.95
CA ASP A 230 12.52 -10.99 -3.34
C ASP A 230 11.90 -9.83 -4.10
N PRO A 231 12.68 -9.02 -4.81
CA PRO A 231 12.17 -7.82 -5.48
C PRO A 231 11.11 -8.14 -6.56
N GLN A 232 11.12 -9.33 -7.15
CA GLN A 232 10.07 -9.74 -8.08
C GLN A 232 8.72 -9.89 -7.37
N PHE A 233 8.70 -10.46 -6.17
CA PHE A 233 7.47 -10.55 -5.38
C PHE A 233 6.88 -9.17 -5.11
N GLY A 234 7.72 -8.20 -4.71
CA GLY A 234 7.28 -6.82 -4.50
C GLY A 234 6.76 -6.14 -5.78
N MET A 235 7.52 -6.25 -6.87
CA MET A 235 7.11 -5.68 -8.17
C MET A 235 5.85 -6.34 -8.72
N GLN A 236 5.68 -7.63 -8.52
CA GLN A 236 4.48 -8.36 -8.94
C GLN A 236 3.21 -7.79 -8.29
N ILE A 237 3.29 -7.44 -7.00
CA ILE A 237 2.19 -6.80 -6.28
C ILE A 237 1.90 -5.41 -6.83
N THR A 238 2.91 -4.53 -6.92
CA THR A 238 2.69 -3.14 -7.29
C THR A 238 2.35 -2.94 -8.76
N ILE A 239 2.97 -3.68 -9.67
CA ILE A 239 2.67 -3.59 -11.10
C ILE A 239 1.25 -4.05 -11.40
N ASN A 240 0.84 -5.20 -10.85
CA ASN A 240 -0.52 -5.67 -11.06
C ASN A 240 -1.56 -4.83 -10.32
N GLY A 241 -1.20 -4.25 -9.16
CA GLY A 241 -2.04 -3.27 -8.50
C GLY A 241 -2.33 -2.07 -9.39
N GLN A 242 -1.29 -1.43 -9.93
CA GLN A 242 -1.45 -0.30 -10.83
C GLN A 242 -2.31 -0.65 -12.06
N LEU A 243 -1.99 -1.76 -12.72
CA LEU A 243 -2.73 -2.18 -13.92
C LEU A 243 -4.18 -2.55 -13.62
N SER A 244 -4.45 -3.25 -12.52
CA SER A 244 -5.83 -3.61 -12.13
C SER A 244 -6.66 -2.38 -11.76
N LEU A 245 -6.08 -1.38 -11.07
CA LEU A 245 -6.77 -0.13 -10.78
C LEU A 245 -7.06 0.66 -12.07
N MET A 246 -6.13 0.67 -13.02
CA MET A 246 -6.34 1.31 -14.32
C MET A 246 -7.39 0.59 -15.15
N MET A 247 -7.57 -0.73 -15.01
CA MET A 247 -8.70 -1.42 -15.62
C MET A 247 -10.04 -0.91 -15.07
N LEU A 248 -10.16 -0.76 -13.74
CA LEU A 248 -11.36 -0.17 -13.13
C LEU A 248 -11.58 1.26 -13.61
N TYR A 249 -10.52 2.06 -13.64
CA TYR A 249 -10.57 3.44 -14.12
C TYR A 249 -11.06 3.54 -15.56
N GLU A 250 -10.51 2.72 -16.48
CA GLU A 250 -10.97 2.67 -17.86
C GLU A 250 -12.44 2.22 -17.96
N MET A 251 -12.81 1.14 -17.27
CA MET A 251 -14.17 0.60 -17.30
C MET A 251 -15.21 1.63 -16.85
N LEU A 252 -14.92 2.37 -15.77
CA LEU A 252 -15.81 3.41 -15.25
C LEU A 252 -15.84 4.63 -16.16
N SER A 253 -14.68 5.14 -16.56
CA SER A 253 -14.57 6.35 -17.35
C SER A 253 -15.15 6.21 -18.77
N GLU A 254 -15.07 5.02 -19.35
CA GLU A 254 -15.65 4.72 -20.68
C GLU A 254 -17.08 4.20 -20.60
N GLY A 255 -17.43 3.52 -19.50
CA GLY A 255 -18.76 2.94 -19.31
C GLY A 255 -19.85 3.90 -18.84
N ILE A 256 -19.45 5.08 -18.31
CA ILE A 256 -20.38 6.07 -17.74
C ILE A 256 -20.29 7.38 -18.52
N PRO A 257 -21.33 7.71 -19.33
CA PRO A 257 -21.39 8.99 -20.01
C PRO A 257 -21.38 10.17 -19.03
N GLY A 258 -20.64 11.22 -19.35
CA GLY A 258 -20.53 12.42 -18.47
C GLY A 258 -19.72 12.21 -17.20
N SER A 259 -19.05 11.09 -17.03
CA SER A 259 -18.13 10.87 -15.92
C SER A 259 -16.92 11.81 -15.99
N VAL A 260 -16.56 12.36 -14.84
CA VAL A 260 -15.39 13.23 -14.66
C VAL A 260 -14.46 12.58 -13.62
N PRO A 261 -13.35 11.95 -14.05
CA PRO A 261 -12.36 11.43 -13.11
C PRO A 261 -11.75 12.56 -12.30
N LEU A 262 -11.60 12.36 -10.99
CA LEU A 262 -11.06 13.37 -10.08
C LEU A 262 -9.67 13.00 -9.57
N MET A 263 -9.52 11.78 -9.06
CA MET A 263 -8.24 11.32 -8.49
C MET A 263 -8.08 9.81 -8.65
N GLN A 264 -6.86 9.36 -8.75
CA GLN A 264 -6.44 7.97 -8.51
C GLN A 264 -5.28 7.99 -7.51
N ASN A 265 -5.38 7.14 -6.52
CA ASN A 265 -4.33 6.93 -5.55
C ASN A 265 -4.09 5.43 -5.43
N THR A 266 -2.92 5.02 -5.11
CA THR A 266 -2.39 3.65 -5.03
C THR A 266 -3.42 2.51 -4.96
N ASP A 267 -4.50 2.67 -4.20
CA ASP A 267 -5.51 1.67 -3.86
C ASP A 267 -6.96 2.07 -4.15
N GLY A 268 -7.20 3.28 -4.65
CA GLY A 268 -8.54 3.77 -4.91
C GLY A 268 -8.64 4.81 -6.02
N LEU A 269 -9.85 5.16 -6.37
CA LEU A 269 -10.16 6.22 -7.31
C LEU A 269 -11.44 6.99 -6.92
N GLU A 270 -11.46 8.28 -7.26
CA GLU A 270 -12.61 9.16 -7.10
C GLU A 270 -13.06 9.67 -8.46
N MET A 271 -14.38 9.66 -8.64
CA MET A 271 -15.01 10.06 -9.89
C MET A 271 -16.32 10.79 -9.62
N MET A 272 -16.54 11.89 -10.32
CA MET A 272 -17.86 12.55 -10.35
C MET A 272 -18.65 12.00 -11.53
N ILE A 273 -19.87 11.55 -11.27
CA ILE A 273 -20.76 10.94 -12.26
C ILE A 273 -22.17 11.55 -12.18
N PRO A 274 -22.95 11.53 -13.27
CA PRO A 274 -24.38 11.82 -13.17
C PRO A 274 -25.06 10.80 -12.25
N GLU A 275 -25.93 11.28 -11.35
CA GLU A 275 -26.61 10.48 -10.33
C GLU A 275 -27.38 9.30 -10.92
N GLU A 276 -27.99 9.48 -12.09
CA GLU A 276 -28.71 8.43 -12.82
C GLU A 276 -27.84 7.20 -13.19
N TYR A 277 -26.50 7.34 -13.19
CA TYR A 277 -25.58 6.26 -13.49
C TYR A 277 -25.00 5.59 -12.24
N GLN A 278 -25.48 5.88 -11.03
CA GLN A 278 -24.96 5.26 -9.81
C GLN A 278 -25.08 3.73 -9.81
N GLU A 279 -26.21 3.19 -10.26
CA GLU A 279 -26.39 1.74 -10.37
C GLU A 279 -25.42 1.15 -11.38
N LYS A 280 -25.22 1.79 -12.53
CA LYS A 280 -24.27 1.37 -13.55
C LYS A 280 -22.82 1.39 -13.05
N TYR A 281 -22.47 2.39 -12.24
CA TYR A 281 -21.17 2.45 -11.57
C TYR A 281 -20.95 1.20 -10.71
N MET A 282 -21.92 0.85 -9.88
CA MET A 282 -21.85 -0.33 -9.01
C MET A 282 -21.81 -1.66 -9.80
N GLU A 283 -22.52 -1.74 -10.93
CA GLU A 283 -22.42 -2.92 -11.82
C GLU A 283 -21.03 -3.11 -12.40
N ILE A 284 -20.40 -2.02 -12.88
CA ILE A 284 -19.03 -2.05 -13.40
C ILE A 284 -18.03 -2.44 -12.30
N CYS A 285 -18.19 -1.91 -11.10
CA CYS A 285 -17.37 -2.28 -9.95
C CYS A 285 -17.48 -3.77 -9.64
N LYS A 286 -18.70 -4.35 -9.64
CA LYS A 286 -18.94 -5.79 -9.44
C LYS A 286 -18.32 -6.66 -10.54
N GLU A 287 -18.36 -6.20 -11.79
CA GLU A 287 -17.71 -6.89 -12.88
C GLU A 287 -16.19 -6.96 -12.67
N TRP A 288 -15.59 -5.84 -12.27
CA TRP A 288 -14.17 -5.75 -11.94
C TRP A 288 -13.81 -6.63 -10.73
N GLU A 289 -14.61 -6.61 -9.65
CA GLU A 289 -14.42 -7.49 -8.48
C GLU A 289 -14.44 -8.97 -8.85
N LYS A 290 -15.39 -9.36 -9.72
CA LYS A 290 -15.48 -10.74 -10.22
C LYS A 290 -14.26 -11.15 -11.03
N MET A 291 -13.73 -10.25 -11.84
CA MET A 291 -12.57 -10.49 -12.70
C MET A 291 -11.27 -10.60 -11.87
N THR A 292 -11.09 -9.72 -10.90
CA THR A 292 -9.87 -9.61 -10.12
C THR A 292 -9.87 -10.45 -8.84
N GLN A 293 -11.04 -10.89 -8.39
CA GLN A 293 -11.28 -11.52 -7.07
C GLN A 293 -10.91 -10.63 -5.90
N LEU A 294 -10.86 -9.32 -6.11
CA LEU A 294 -10.69 -8.29 -5.10
C LEU A 294 -12.04 -7.72 -4.69
N SER A 295 -12.09 -6.95 -3.62
CA SER A 295 -13.32 -6.30 -3.15
C SER A 295 -13.11 -4.80 -3.03
N LEU A 296 -14.14 -4.03 -3.33
CA LEU A 296 -14.18 -2.58 -3.22
C LEU A 296 -15.01 -2.15 -2.01
N GLU A 297 -14.57 -1.11 -1.34
CA GLU A 297 -15.38 -0.30 -0.43
C GLU A 297 -15.76 0.99 -1.16
N HIS A 298 -16.99 1.46 -0.94
CA HIS A 298 -17.53 2.61 -1.65
C HIS A 298 -17.98 3.67 -0.67
N ASP A 299 -17.63 4.92 -0.97
CA ASP A 299 -18.10 6.09 -0.28
C ASP A 299 -18.65 7.14 -1.27
N THR A 300 -19.45 8.08 -0.77
CA THR A 300 -19.91 9.22 -1.53
C THR A 300 -19.49 10.50 -0.83
N TYR A 301 -18.97 11.47 -1.58
CA TYR A 301 -18.56 12.75 -1.04
C TYR A 301 -19.45 13.88 -1.53
N GLN A 302 -19.76 14.80 -0.63
CA GLN A 302 -20.47 16.04 -0.97
C GLN A 302 -19.54 17.03 -1.67
N LYS A 303 -18.26 16.99 -1.35
CA LYS A 303 -17.27 17.93 -1.84
C LYS A 303 -15.87 17.34 -1.78
N MET A 304 -15.10 17.58 -2.83
CA MET A 304 -13.69 17.25 -2.91
C MET A 304 -12.89 18.51 -3.26
N VAL A 305 -11.78 18.72 -2.58
CA VAL A 305 -10.87 19.84 -2.84
C VAL A 305 -9.53 19.27 -3.30
N ILE A 306 -9.13 19.61 -4.49
CA ILE A 306 -7.83 19.24 -5.06
C ILE A 306 -6.93 20.47 -5.01
N GLY A 307 -5.86 20.35 -4.23
CA GLY A 307 -4.88 21.43 -4.06
C GLY A 307 -3.88 21.52 -5.21
N ASP A 308 -3.23 22.66 -5.31
CA ASP A 308 -2.37 23.03 -6.45
C ASP A 308 -0.95 22.47 -6.33
N VAL A 309 -0.54 21.84 -5.36
CA VAL A 309 0.70 21.05 -5.17
C VAL A 309 0.82 20.65 -3.69
N SER A 310 1.32 19.49 -3.42
CA SER A 310 1.89 19.22 -2.10
C SER A 310 3.18 20.02 -1.93
N VAL A 311 3.14 21.02 -1.09
CA VAL A 311 4.33 21.71 -0.60
C VAL A 311 5.15 20.77 0.28
#